data_fbc1e9bf8f115446bbc39c1ff87dbed9
#
_entry.id   fbc1e9bf8f115446bbc39c1ff87dbed9
#
_cell.length_a   1.000
_cell.length_b   1.000
_cell.length_c   1.000
_cell.angle_alpha   90.00
_cell.angle_beta   90.00
_cell.angle_gamma   90.00
#
_symmetry.space_group_name_H-M   'P 1'
#
loop_
_entity.id
_entity.type
_entity.pdbx_description
1 polymer ?
#
loop_
_entity_poly.entity_id
_entity_poly.type
_entity_poly.pdbx_seq_one_letter_code
_entity_poly.pdbx_strand_id
1 'polypeptide(L)'
;LLEKTLDSMKDELVAAIQEVVRIKSVGGEPAEGAPYGEGPRKCLDWTLAFAEQMGFRTKNVDNVAGWAEMGEGDEMVAVLGHLDVVPEGKGWTVDPWGGELKDGMVWGRGVLDNKGPVIIGLFAAKAIFDAGLKLKRRVRVIFGTNEEQGSKCMKRYVELGEDLPAAGFTPDAEYPIIHAEKGIVTYTVSLPFAPSGEMKVTSLEGGVAANVVMAEVTAVVEDSRSECRQRITAAASAWKGPEGSVLSADDDGSRVTLVMKGHPAHGSTPEKGINALACLADFMAGLKLKGEQGEFFSTFSRLAGFETDGKSLGVAMADEVSGPLTACVGVVKAEKGRVSFTVNMRYPVTAKEEAVTGPIEKTFRKNGLAVEKVSKAKPLYMPPESRLIRALQKVYTEETGQEATLLAIGGGTYAKTMPNVVAFGPVFPGQDYTIHEEDERWSVEDIMKNAHIMAKVLVELAEIKK
;
A
#
# COMPACT_ATOMS: atom_id res chain seq x y z
N LEU A 1 26.96 -20.82 -16.09
CA LEU A 1 25.92 -21.62 -16.76
C LEU A 1 24.55 -21.01 -16.51
N LEU A 2 24.17 -20.74 -15.25
CA LEU A 2 22.87 -20.14 -14.87
C LEU A 2 22.56 -18.87 -15.67
N GLU A 3 23.49 -17.90 -15.70
CA GLU A 3 23.32 -16.65 -16.45
C GLU A 3 23.04 -16.90 -17.95
N LYS A 4 23.84 -17.76 -18.59
CA LYS A 4 23.63 -18.10 -20.01
C LYS A 4 22.29 -18.77 -20.26
N THR A 5 21.84 -19.63 -19.34
CA THR A 5 20.52 -20.26 -19.43
C THR A 5 19.43 -19.21 -19.35
N LEU A 6 19.53 -18.28 -18.39
CA LEU A 6 18.56 -17.22 -18.20
C LEU A 6 18.54 -16.24 -19.40
N ASP A 7 19.73 -15.85 -19.90
CA ASP A 7 19.85 -15.00 -21.10
C ASP A 7 19.20 -15.62 -22.33
N SER A 8 19.28 -16.96 -22.47
CA SER A 8 18.62 -17.66 -23.58
C SER A 8 17.09 -17.67 -23.49
N MET A 9 16.52 -17.41 -22.30
CA MET A 9 15.08 -17.33 -22.07
C MET A 9 14.51 -15.91 -22.20
N LYS A 10 15.33 -14.91 -22.52
CA LYS A 10 14.94 -13.48 -22.52
C LYS A 10 13.67 -13.21 -23.32
N ASP A 11 13.60 -13.68 -24.55
CA ASP A 11 12.48 -13.38 -25.45
C ASP A 11 11.18 -14.07 -24.95
N GLU A 12 11.28 -15.28 -24.41
CA GLU A 12 10.17 -16.00 -23.80
C GLU A 12 9.68 -15.30 -22.50
N LEU A 13 10.60 -14.83 -21.68
CA LEU A 13 10.30 -14.06 -20.46
C LEU A 13 9.54 -12.78 -20.81
N VAL A 14 10.04 -12.00 -21.77
CA VAL A 14 9.38 -10.77 -22.19
C VAL A 14 7.99 -11.06 -22.76
N ALA A 15 7.85 -12.07 -23.61
CA ALA A 15 6.56 -12.48 -24.16
C ALA A 15 5.56 -12.91 -23.07
N ALA A 16 6.01 -13.68 -22.08
CA ALA A 16 5.17 -14.09 -20.96
C ALA A 16 4.70 -12.90 -20.09
N ILE A 17 5.56 -11.91 -19.87
CA ILE A 17 5.19 -10.66 -19.19
C ILE A 17 4.13 -9.90 -20.00
N GLN A 18 4.30 -9.80 -21.32
CA GLN A 18 3.31 -9.17 -22.19
C GLN A 18 1.94 -9.88 -22.11
N GLU A 19 1.93 -11.21 -22.10
CA GLU A 19 0.71 -12.01 -22.02
C GLU A 19 -0.02 -11.82 -20.69
N VAL A 20 0.68 -11.90 -19.56
CA VAL A 20 0.05 -11.75 -18.24
C VAL A 20 -0.46 -10.32 -18.02
N VAL A 21 0.21 -9.30 -18.56
CA VAL A 21 -0.24 -7.90 -18.53
C VAL A 21 -1.59 -7.73 -19.24
N ARG A 22 -1.82 -8.45 -20.34
CA ARG A 22 -3.09 -8.40 -21.10
C ARG A 22 -4.30 -8.91 -20.32
N ILE A 23 -4.10 -9.60 -19.22
CA ILE A 23 -5.19 -10.06 -18.36
C ILE A 23 -5.54 -8.94 -17.38
N LYS A 24 -6.70 -8.29 -17.57
CA LYS A 24 -7.20 -7.28 -16.65
C LYS A 24 -7.57 -7.93 -15.31
N SER A 25 -6.68 -7.77 -14.31
CA SER A 25 -6.79 -8.41 -13.00
C SER A 25 -7.07 -7.42 -11.86
N VAL A 26 -7.82 -6.37 -12.13
CA VAL A 26 -8.31 -5.44 -11.10
C VAL A 26 -9.25 -6.18 -10.16
N GLY A 27 -9.03 -6.02 -8.84
CA GLY A 27 -9.91 -6.59 -7.82
C GLY A 27 -11.36 -6.11 -7.99
N GLY A 28 -12.32 -7.00 -7.75
CA GLY A 28 -13.74 -6.74 -7.98
C GLY A 28 -14.64 -7.42 -6.95
N GLU A 29 -15.94 -7.30 -7.18
CA GLU A 29 -16.94 -7.95 -6.34
C GLU A 29 -16.77 -9.49 -6.38
N PRO A 30 -16.96 -10.15 -5.23
CA PRO A 30 -16.89 -11.61 -5.16
C PRO A 30 -17.89 -12.26 -6.11
N ALA A 31 -17.45 -13.28 -6.83
CA ALA A 31 -18.27 -14.13 -7.70
C ALA A 31 -18.02 -15.61 -7.37
N GLU A 32 -18.83 -16.52 -7.93
CA GLU A 32 -18.67 -17.95 -7.72
C GLU A 32 -17.27 -18.41 -8.18
N GLY A 33 -16.51 -19.01 -7.26
CA GLY A 33 -15.14 -19.43 -7.53
C GLY A 33 -14.12 -18.31 -7.74
N ALA A 34 -14.51 -17.04 -7.55
CA ALA A 34 -13.67 -15.86 -7.71
C ALA A 34 -13.85 -14.89 -6.51
N PRO A 35 -13.28 -15.21 -5.34
CA PRO A 35 -13.50 -14.45 -4.09
C PRO A 35 -13.13 -12.98 -4.16
N TYR A 36 -12.19 -12.60 -5.03
CA TYR A 36 -11.72 -11.22 -5.23
C TYR A 36 -12.00 -10.68 -6.64
N GLY A 37 -12.99 -11.26 -7.33
CA GLY A 37 -13.39 -10.88 -8.66
C GLY A 37 -12.84 -11.79 -9.77
N GLU A 38 -13.51 -11.77 -10.93
CA GLU A 38 -13.16 -12.62 -12.07
C GLU A 38 -11.79 -12.31 -12.69
N GLY A 39 -11.36 -11.04 -12.64
CA GLY A 39 -10.08 -10.62 -13.22
C GLY A 39 -8.88 -11.29 -12.54
N PRO A 40 -8.70 -11.11 -11.21
CA PRO A 40 -7.65 -11.80 -10.46
C PRO A 40 -7.73 -13.32 -10.56
N ARG A 41 -8.95 -13.88 -10.62
CA ARG A 41 -9.14 -15.33 -10.81
C ARG A 41 -8.64 -15.81 -12.17
N LYS A 42 -8.94 -15.11 -13.25
CA LYS A 42 -8.43 -15.44 -14.59
C LYS A 42 -6.91 -15.37 -14.66
N CYS A 43 -6.32 -14.37 -14.00
CA CYS A 43 -4.87 -14.22 -13.93
C CYS A 43 -4.22 -15.37 -13.13
N LEU A 44 -4.83 -15.80 -12.03
CA LEU A 44 -4.41 -16.97 -11.25
C LEU A 44 -4.42 -18.25 -12.10
N ASP A 45 -5.53 -18.52 -12.80
CA ASP A 45 -5.67 -19.71 -13.62
C ASP A 45 -4.65 -19.74 -14.77
N TRP A 46 -4.44 -18.59 -15.44
CA TRP A 46 -3.42 -18.47 -16.49
C TRP A 46 -2.01 -18.71 -15.93
N THR A 47 -1.68 -18.11 -14.79
CA THR A 47 -0.34 -18.24 -14.18
C THR A 47 -0.04 -19.67 -13.75
N LEU A 48 -1.03 -20.36 -13.16
CA LEU A 48 -0.90 -21.79 -12.81
C LEU A 48 -0.68 -22.67 -14.02
N ALA A 49 -1.50 -22.50 -15.08
CA ALA A 49 -1.37 -23.24 -16.32
C ALA A 49 -0.04 -22.98 -17.03
N PHE A 50 0.40 -21.73 -17.05
CA PHE A 50 1.70 -21.34 -17.61
C PHE A 50 2.86 -22.00 -16.85
N ALA A 51 2.84 -21.95 -15.52
CA ALA A 51 3.87 -22.58 -14.69
C ALA A 51 3.87 -24.12 -14.87
N GLU A 52 2.70 -24.76 -15.02
CA GLU A 52 2.61 -26.19 -15.29
C GLU A 52 3.27 -26.55 -16.64
N GLN A 53 3.03 -25.75 -17.68
CA GLN A 53 3.71 -25.92 -18.98
C GLN A 53 5.23 -25.75 -18.88
N MET A 54 5.72 -24.90 -17.98
CA MET A 54 7.15 -24.78 -17.69
C MET A 54 7.73 -25.96 -16.91
N GLY A 55 6.89 -26.91 -16.45
CA GLY A 55 7.30 -28.10 -15.70
C GLY A 55 7.28 -27.95 -14.18
N PHE A 56 6.66 -26.93 -13.63
CA PHE A 56 6.45 -26.79 -12.19
C PHE A 56 5.35 -27.72 -11.67
N ARG A 57 5.48 -28.16 -10.43
CA ARG A 57 4.32 -28.61 -9.64
C ARG A 57 3.53 -27.38 -9.25
N THR A 58 2.24 -27.39 -9.47
CA THR A 58 1.38 -26.24 -9.19
C THR A 58 0.25 -26.61 -8.24
N LYS A 59 -0.27 -25.63 -7.51
CA LYS A 59 -1.47 -25.78 -6.71
C LYS A 59 -2.27 -24.48 -6.70
N ASN A 60 -3.56 -24.62 -6.95
CA ASN A 60 -4.55 -23.58 -6.65
C ASN A 60 -4.93 -23.68 -5.16
N VAL A 61 -4.81 -22.59 -4.43
CA VAL A 61 -5.12 -22.49 -3.00
C VAL A 61 -6.43 -21.73 -2.85
N ASP A 62 -7.53 -22.45 -2.81
CA ASP A 62 -8.88 -21.94 -2.54
C ASP A 62 -9.34 -20.79 -3.47
N ASN A 63 -8.81 -20.74 -4.70
CA ASN A 63 -9.05 -19.69 -5.69
C ASN A 63 -8.63 -18.26 -5.24
N VAL A 64 -7.84 -18.14 -4.20
CA VAL A 64 -7.35 -16.88 -3.66
C VAL A 64 -5.85 -16.69 -3.83
N ALA A 65 -5.12 -17.78 -4.00
CA ALA A 65 -3.69 -17.80 -4.23
C ALA A 65 -3.30 -19.04 -5.03
N GLY A 66 -2.07 -19.05 -5.49
CA GLY A 66 -1.46 -20.23 -6.10
C GLY A 66 0.03 -20.31 -5.80
N TRP A 67 0.59 -21.46 -6.10
CA TRP A 67 2.03 -21.60 -6.09
C TRP A 67 2.52 -22.52 -7.19
N ALA A 68 3.76 -22.29 -7.61
CA ALA A 68 4.51 -23.11 -8.52
C ALA A 68 5.84 -23.49 -7.88
N GLU A 69 6.20 -24.77 -7.89
CA GLU A 69 7.33 -25.29 -7.13
C GLU A 69 8.19 -26.24 -7.94
N MET A 70 9.49 -26.12 -7.78
CA MET A 70 10.50 -27.06 -8.30
C MET A 70 11.46 -27.50 -7.21
N GLY A 71 12.13 -28.63 -7.45
CA GLY A 71 13.11 -29.19 -6.54
C GLY A 71 12.52 -30.09 -5.47
N GLU A 72 13.40 -30.51 -4.57
CA GLU A 72 13.08 -31.43 -3.50
C GLU A 72 13.68 -30.96 -2.16
N GLY A 73 13.24 -31.56 -1.05
CA GLY A 73 13.67 -31.20 0.30
C GLY A 73 12.52 -30.84 1.21
N ASP A 74 12.77 -30.87 2.51
CA ASP A 74 11.77 -30.60 3.54
C ASP A 74 11.45 -29.11 3.66
N GLU A 75 12.42 -28.25 3.38
CA GLU A 75 12.28 -26.79 3.46
C GLU A 75 12.17 -26.19 2.06
N MET A 76 11.57 -25.00 1.98
CA MET A 76 11.54 -24.23 0.74
C MET A 76 12.05 -22.80 0.94
N VAL A 77 12.55 -22.23 -0.16
CA VAL A 77 12.75 -20.79 -0.32
C VAL A 77 11.68 -20.23 -1.27
N ALA A 78 11.27 -19.00 -1.05
CA ALA A 78 10.16 -18.46 -1.82
C ALA A 78 10.43 -17.08 -2.43
N VAL A 79 9.88 -16.89 -3.63
CA VAL A 79 9.50 -15.58 -4.18
C VAL A 79 8.00 -15.43 -3.94
N LEU A 80 7.59 -14.32 -3.37
CA LEU A 80 6.20 -14.04 -3.03
C LEU A 80 5.73 -12.81 -3.78
N GLY A 81 4.70 -12.90 -4.60
CA GLY A 81 4.15 -11.80 -5.37
C GLY A 81 2.64 -11.85 -5.50
N HIS A 82 2.05 -10.92 -6.25
CA HIS A 82 0.62 -10.87 -6.46
C HIS A 82 0.24 -10.67 -7.94
N LEU A 83 -0.99 -11.03 -8.26
CA LEU A 83 -1.55 -11.01 -9.60
C LEU A 83 -2.67 -9.98 -9.77
N ASP A 84 -3.28 -9.54 -8.67
CA ASP A 84 -4.20 -8.41 -8.69
C ASP A 84 -3.44 -7.10 -8.91
N VAL A 85 -4.14 -6.11 -9.43
CA VAL A 85 -3.58 -4.79 -9.73
C VAL A 85 -4.59 -3.71 -9.38
N VAL A 86 -4.10 -2.49 -9.12
CA VAL A 86 -4.96 -1.31 -8.97
C VAL A 86 -5.67 -0.99 -10.29
N PRO A 87 -6.82 -0.28 -10.26
CA PRO A 87 -7.45 0.22 -11.48
C PRO A 87 -6.48 1.04 -12.34
N GLU A 88 -6.64 0.95 -13.66
CA GLU A 88 -5.82 1.68 -14.61
C GLU A 88 -5.86 3.20 -14.45
N GLY A 89 -6.98 3.75 -14.00
CA GLY A 89 -7.16 5.20 -13.92
C GLY A 89 -7.36 5.85 -15.29
N LYS A 90 -6.91 7.10 -15.43
CA LYS A 90 -7.02 7.91 -16.65
C LYS A 90 -5.64 8.48 -16.98
N GLY A 91 -5.45 8.90 -18.24
CA GLY A 91 -4.22 9.59 -18.65
C GLY A 91 -3.23 8.72 -19.44
N TRP A 92 -3.50 7.43 -19.62
CA TRP A 92 -2.66 6.52 -20.39
C TRP A 92 -2.46 6.97 -21.84
N THR A 93 -1.23 6.93 -22.31
CA THR A 93 -0.86 7.19 -23.71
C THR A 93 -0.85 5.92 -24.56
N VAL A 94 -0.90 4.74 -23.93
CA VAL A 94 -0.98 3.41 -24.55
C VAL A 94 -2.16 2.64 -23.93
N ASP A 95 -2.51 1.49 -24.52
CA ASP A 95 -3.48 0.59 -23.89
C ASP A 95 -2.89 0.00 -22.58
N PRO A 96 -3.47 0.27 -21.39
CA PRO A 96 -2.98 -0.27 -20.13
C PRO A 96 -2.98 -1.80 -20.07
N TRP A 97 -3.74 -2.46 -20.93
CA TRP A 97 -3.85 -3.91 -21.03
C TRP A 97 -3.24 -4.47 -22.33
N GLY A 98 -2.49 -3.64 -23.07
CA GLY A 98 -1.86 -4.03 -24.34
C GLY A 98 -0.62 -4.91 -24.18
N GLY A 99 0.12 -4.74 -23.09
CA GLY A 99 1.43 -5.37 -22.93
C GLY A 99 2.36 -5.02 -24.08
N GLU A 100 2.35 -3.76 -24.52
CA GLU A 100 3.10 -3.31 -25.68
C GLU A 100 4.60 -3.31 -25.39
N LEU A 101 5.40 -3.89 -26.31
CA LEU A 101 6.86 -3.75 -26.28
C LEU A 101 7.24 -2.61 -27.23
N LYS A 102 7.66 -1.48 -26.67
CA LYS A 102 8.01 -0.28 -27.42
C LYS A 102 9.21 0.41 -26.79
N ASP A 103 10.15 0.85 -27.63
CA ASP A 103 11.37 1.56 -27.21
C ASP A 103 12.19 0.81 -26.13
N GLY A 104 12.21 -0.54 -26.22
CA GLY A 104 12.91 -1.39 -25.25
C GLY A 104 12.22 -1.54 -23.89
N MET A 105 10.97 -1.10 -23.78
CA MET A 105 10.15 -1.19 -22.56
C MET A 105 8.87 -1.98 -22.81
N VAL A 106 8.44 -2.74 -21.83
CA VAL A 106 7.10 -3.33 -21.77
C VAL A 106 6.19 -2.37 -21.03
N TRP A 107 5.07 -2.01 -21.64
CA TRP A 107 4.09 -1.06 -21.12
C TRP A 107 2.82 -1.77 -20.70
N GLY A 108 2.27 -1.40 -19.55
CA GLY A 108 0.95 -1.84 -19.11
C GLY A 108 0.83 -2.01 -17.61
N ARG A 109 -0.39 -1.96 -17.11
CA ARG A 109 -0.72 -2.10 -15.69
C ARG A 109 -0.32 -3.48 -15.16
N GLY A 110 0.50 -3.50 -14.11
CA GLY A 110 1.01 -4.71 -13.47
C GLY A 110 2.34 -5.20 -14.05
N VAL A 111 2.95 -4.47 -14.97
CA VAL A 111 4.28 -4.85 -15.48
C VAL A 111 5.35 -4.76 -14.40
N LEU A 112 5.27 -3.74 -13.54
CA LEU A 112 6.12 -3.55 -12.35
C LEU A 112 5.47 -4.13 -11.09
N ASP A 113 4.16 -3.90 -10.94
CA ASP A 113 3.42 -4.17 -9.72
C ASP A 113 2.18 -5.04 -10.00
N ASN A 114 2.23 -6.35 -9.87
CA ASN A 114 3.38 -7.18 -9.49
C ASN A 114 3.44 -8.42 -10.41
N LYS A 115 2.65 -8.41 -11.53
CA LYS A 115 2.58 -9.55 -12.48
C LYS A 115 3.92 -9.84 -13.16
N GLY A 116 4.64 -8.80 -13.59
CA GLY A 116 5.98 -8.95 -14.16
C GLY A 116 6.96 -9.63 -13.22
N PRO A 117 7.14 -9.15 -11.99
CA PRO A 117 7.98 -9.79 -10.98
C PRO A 117 7.62 -11.24 -10.67
N VAL A 118 6.32 -11.60 -10.64
CA VAL A 118 5.89 -13.01 -10.50
C VAL A 118 6.43 -13.87 -11.66
N ILE A 119 6.28 -13.40 -12.90
CA ILE A 119 6.79 -14.12 -14.08
C ILE A 119 8.31 -14.23 -14.03
N ILE A 120 9.03 -13.16 -13.65
CA ILE A 120 10.48 -13.23 -13.45
C ILE A 120 10.85 -14.30 -12.43
N GLY A 121 10.11 -14.40 -11.31
CA GLY A 121 10.32 -15.46 -10.31
C GLY A 121 10.21 -16.87 -10.89
N LEU A 122 9.24 -17.12 -11.77
CA LEU A 122 9.09 -18.40 -12.46
C LEU A 122 10.30 -18.69 -13.38
N PHE A 123 10.71 -17.72 -14.20
CA PHE A 123 11.86 -17.89 -15.09
C PHE A 123 13.18 -18.05 -14.33
N ALA A 124 13.36 -17.29 -13.23
CA ALA A 124 14.53 -17.43 -12.35
C ALA A 124 14.62 -18.85 -11.77
N ALA A 125 13.52 -19.37 -11.23
CA ALA A 125 13.44 -20.73 -10.74
C ALA A 125 13.70 -21.76 -11.87
N LYS A 126 13.03 -21.63 -13.00
CA LYS A 126 13.20 -22.52 -14.17
C LYS A 126 14.65 -22.58 -14.63
N ALA A 127 15.31 -21.43 -14.77
CA ALA A 127 16.69 -21.33 -15.21
C ALA A 127 17.68 -22.06 -14.27
N ILE A 128 17.41 -22.05 -12.97
CA ILE A 128 18.22 -22.80 -11.97
C ILE A 128 18.18 -24.30 -12.27
N PHE A 129 17.00 -24.86 -12.52
CA PHE A 129 16.83 -26.28 -12.76
C PHE A 129 17.30 -26.68 -14.18
N ASP A 130 17.07 -25.86 -15.18
CA ASP A 130 17.57 -26.09 -16.55
C ASP A 130 19.09 -25.99 -16.64
N ALA A 131 19.71 -25.18 -15.79
CA ALA A 131 21.18 -25.15 -15.61
C ALA A 131 21.72 -26.37 -14.89
N GLY A 132 20.87 -27.29 -14.42
CA GLY A 132 21.26 -28.52 -13.73
C GLY A 132 21.75 -28.31 -12.28
N LEU A 133 21.43 -27.18 -11.67
CA LEU A 133 21.81 -26.90 -10.28
C LEU A 133 20.96 -27.72 -9.30
N LYS A 134 21.62 -28.42 -8.39
CA LYS A 134 20.97 -29.19 -7.33
C LYS A 134 20.95 -28.37 -6.04
N LEU A 135 19.78 -27.94 -5.65
CA LEU A 135 19.58 -27.16 -4.44
C LEU A 135 19.20 -28.06 -3.25
N LYS A 136 19.48 -27.60 -2.02
CA LYS A 136 19.11 -28.28 -0.76
C LYS A 136 17.66 -28.04 -0.37
N ARG A 137 17.04 -26.99 -0.90
CA ARG A 137 15.67 -26.61 -0.65
C ARG A 137 14.89 -26.53 -1.94
N ARG A 138 13.59 -26.79 -1.84
CA ARG A 138 12.64 -26.51 -2.93
C ARG A 138 12.59 -25.00 -3.20
N VAL A 139 12.32 -24.62 -4.43
CA VAL A 139 12.07 -23.25 -4.82
C VAL A 139 10.59 -23.12 -5.16
N ARG A 140 9.90 -22.22 -4.48
CA ARG A 140 8.47 -21.96 -4.68
C ARG A 140 8.24 -20.50 -5.05
N VAL A 141 7.48 -20.27 -6.09
CA VAL A 141 6.92 -18.96 -6.41
C VAL A 141 5.46 -18.97 -5.94
N ILE A 142 5.14 -18.09 -5.00
CA ILE A 142 3.81 -17.96 -4.40
C ILE A 142 3.19 -16.67 -4.94
N PHE A 143 1.96 -16.73 -5.41
CA PHE A 143 1.27 -15.58 -5.96
C PHE A 143 -0.18 -15.50 -5.45
N GLY A 144 -0.52 -14.35 -4.89
CA GLY A 144 -1.84 -14.03 -4.38
C GLY A 144 -2.68 -13.22 -5.35
N THR A 145 -3.93 -12.97 -4.98
CA THR A 145 -4.92 -12.27 -5.81
C THR A 145 -5.64 -11.15 -5.09
N ASN A 146 -5.08 -10.65 -3.98
CA ASN A 146 -5.71 -9.60 -3.16
C ASN A 146 -4.66 -8.82 -2.33
N GLU A 147 -3.51 -8.50 -2.89
CA GLU A 147 -2.51 -7.67 -2.21
C GLU A 147 -3.04 -6.25 -2.02
N GLU A 148 -3.45 -5.65 -3.10
CA GLU A 148 -3.89 -4.25 -3.22
C GLU A 148 -5.10 -3.90 -2.34
N GLN A 149 -5.84 -4.90 -1.89
CA GLN A 149 -7.04 -4.74 -1.07
C GLN A 149 -6.91 -5.39 0.31
N GLY A 150 -5.68 -5.63 0.80
CA GLY A 150 -5.41 -6.00 2.18
C GLY A 150 -4.98 -7.44 2.43
N SER A 151 -4.41 -8.12 1.44
CA SER A 151 -3.64 -9.38 1.58
C SER A 151 -4.40 -10.55 2.24
N LYS A 152 -5.72 -10.59 2.14
CA LYS A 152 -6.54 -11.66 2.73
C LYS A 152 -6.26 -13.04 2.11
N CYS A 153 -5.82 -13.05 0.85
CA CYS A 153 -5.40 -14.26 0.14
C CYS A 153 -4.23 -14.97 0.85
N MET A 154 -3.23 -14.23 1.32
CA MET A 154 -2.11 -14.81 2.04
C MET A 154 -2.49 -15.28 3.45
N LYS A 155 -3.40 -14.57 4.12
CA LYS A 155 -3.97 -15.06 5.38
C LYS A 155 -4.66 -16.40 5.18
N ARG A 156 -5.44 -16.54 4.10
CA ARG A 156 -6.10 -17.81 3.75
C ARG A 156 -5.10 -18.91 3.41
N TYR A 157 -4.01 -18.59 2.70
CA TYR A 157 -2.90 -19.50 2.43
C TYR A 157 -2.34 -20.12 3.73
N VAL A 158 -2.07 -19.27 4.72
CA VAL A 158 -1.56 -19.70 6.04
C VAL A 158 -2.59 -20.50 6.82
N GLU A 159 -3.87 -20.09 6.82
CA GLU A 159 -4.96 -20.78 7.50
C GLU A 159 -5.20 -22.21 6.98
N LEU A 160 -4.97 -22.42 5.70
CA LEU A 160 -5.08 -23.75 5.07
C LEU A 160 -3.88 -24.67 5.36
N GLY A 161 -2.89 -24.19 6.10
CA GLY A 161 -1.72 -24.99 6.49
C GLY A 161 -0.73 -25.24 5.36
N GLU A 162 -0.68 -24.36 4.35
CA GLU A 162 0.34 -24.43 3.32
C GLU A 162 1.74 -24.22 3.92
N ASP A 163 2.76 -24.83 3.31
CA ASP A 163 4.13 -24.70 3.77
C ASP A 163 4.58 -23.23 3.78
N LEU A 164 5.30 -22.84 4.82
CA LEU A 164 5.87 -21.51 4.97
C LEU A 164 7.36 -21.50 4.61
N PRO A 165 7.89 -20.40 4.04
CA PRO A 165 9.28 -20.33 3.60
C PRO A 165 10.27 -20.34 4.78
N ALA A 166 11.36 -21.09 4.61
CA ALA A 166 12.53 -21.00 5.49
C ALA A 166 13.29 -19.69 5.28
N ALA A 167 13.22 -19.14 4.07
CA ALA A 167 13.70 -17.82 3.66
C ALA A 167 13.02 -17.42 2.36
N GLY A 168 12.79 -16.13 2.15
CA GLY A 168 12.18 -15.64 0.92
C GLY A 168 12.20 -14.12 0.80
N PHE A 169 11.70 -13.65 -0.32
CA PHE A 169 11.55 -12.22 -0.57
C PHE A 169 10.31 -11.94 -1.43
N THR A 170 9.80 -10.71 -1.33
CA THR A 170 8.78 -10.19 -2.23
C THR A 170 9.36 -9.07 -3.09
N PRO A 171 9.34 -9.20 -4.42
CA PRO A 171 9.77 -8.14 -5.35
C PRO A 171 8.63 -7.16 -5.59
N ASP A 172 8.27 -6.40 -4.56
CA ASP A 172 7.06 -5.56 -4.50
C ASP A 172 7.36 -4.20 -3.85
N ALA A 173 8.53 -3.64 -4.15
CA ALA A 173 9.00 -2.39 -3.59
C ALA A 173 10.25 -1.90 -4.34
N GLU A 174 11.17 -1.27 -3.61
CA GLU A 174 12.45 -0.78 -4.13
C GLU A 174 13.62 -1.63 -3.64
N TYR A 175 14.70 -1.62 -4.43
CA TYR A 175 16.01 -2.06 -3.96
C TYR A 175 16.67 -0.98 -3.07
N PRO A 176 17.66 -1.30 -2.19
CA PRO A 176 18.25 -2.62 -2.04
C PRO A 176 17.42 -3.61 -1.21
N ILE A 177 17.19 -3.35 0.08
CA ILE A 177 16.50 -4.31 0.96
C ILE A 177 15.62 -3.56 1.93
N ILE A 178 14.33 -3.82 1.89
CA ILE A 178 13.39 -3.32 2.90
C ILE A 178 13.30 -4.37 4.01
N HIS A 179 14.10 -4.16 5.05
CA HIS A 179 14.18 -5.08 6.18
C HIS A 179 13.22 -4.74 7.31
N ALA A 180 12.56 -3.58 7.21
CA ALA A 180 11.66 -3.08 8.23
C ALA A 180 10.44 -2.40 7.58
N GLU A 181 9.23 -2.80 8.03
CA GLU A 181 7.97 -2.20 7.61
C GLU A 181 7.17 -1.83 8.86
N LYS A 182 6.79 -0.55 9.00
CA LYS A 182 6.07 -0.06 10.19
C LYS A 182 4.78 -0.82 10.44
N GLY A 183 4.44 -0.99 11.72
CA GLY A 183 3.12 -1.46 12.10
C GLY A 183 2.04 -0.45 11.71
N ILE A 184 0.84 -0.93 11.42
CA ILE A 184 -0.27 -0.09 10.97
C ILE A 184 -1.46 -0.30 11.91
N VAL A 185 -2.03 0.80 12.39
CA VAL A 185 -3.33 0.78 13.07
C VAL A 185 -4.20 1.86 12.45
N THR A 186 -5.40 1.49 12.00
CA THR A 186 -6.37 2.43 11.46
C THR A 186 -7.65 2.37 12.29
N TYR A 187 -8.03 3.51 12.86
CA TYR A 187 -9.30 3.68 13.54
C TYR A 187 -10.28 4.44 12.66
N THR A 188 -11.55 4.03 12.70
CA THR A 188 -12.68 4.89 12.38
C THR A 188 -13.33 5.27 13.70
N VAL A 189 -13.38 6.56 13.96
CA VAL A 189 -13.96 7.11 15.19
C VAL A 189 -15.10 8.07 14.87
N SER A 190 -16.03 8.23 15.79
CA SER A 190 -17.16 9.14 15.58
C SER A 190 -17.47 9.98 16.82
N LEU A 191 -18.08 11.13 16.54
CA LEU A 191 -18.60 12.08 17.54
C LEU A 191 -20.06 12.42 17.20
N PRO A 192 -20.87 12.84 18.19
CA PRO A 192 -22.13 13.50 17.93
C PRO A 192 -21.94 14.75 17.05
N PHE A 193 -22.87 15.01 16.12
CA PHE A 193 -22.80 16.12 15.18
C PHE A 193 -24.18 16.69 14.85
N ALA A 194 -25.09 16.64 15.80
CA ALA A 194 -26.42 17.21 15.59
C ALA A 194 -26.35 18.73 15.43
N PRO A 195 -27.05 19.27 14.43
CA PRO A 195 -27.11 20.72 14.23
C PRO A 195 -27.79 21.41 15.39
N SER A 196 -27.24 22.57 15.78
CA SER A 196 -27.85 23.41 16.82
C SER A 196 -27.72 24.89 16.45
N GLY A 197 -28.77 25.68 16.75
CA GLY A 197 -28.79 27.11 16.44
C GLY A 197 -29.20 27.39 15.00
N GLU A 198 -29.06 28.66 14.59
CA GLU A 198 -29.46 29.15 13.25
C GLU A 198 -28.43 28.80 12.19
N MET A 199 -27.14 28.93 12.51
CA MET A 199 -26.05 28.49 11.64
C MET A 199 -25.73 27.02 11.94
N LYS A 200 -25.82 26.15 10.95
CA LYS A 200 -25.65 24.71 11.09
C LYS A 200 -24.95 24.09 9.88
N VAL A 201 -24.12 23.09 10.10
CA VAL A 201 -23.52 22.27 9.05
C VAL A 201 -24.46 21.13 8.73
N THR A 202 -24.97 21.06 7.50
CA THR A 202 -25.91 20.02 7.06
C THR A 202 -25.27 18.91 6.29
N SER A 203 -24.05 19.14 5.75
CA SER A 203 -23.22 18.12 5.11
C SER A 203 -21.76 18.38 5.41
N LEU A 204 -21.00 17.29 5.64
CA LEU A 204 -19.55 17.30 5.76
C LEU A 204 -19.05 15.97 5.22
N GLU A 205 -18.29 16.02 4.13
CA GLU A 205 -17.75 14.82 3.48
C GLU A 205 -16.42 15.14 2.77
N GLY A 206 -15.44 14.24 2.88
CA GLY A 206 -14.14 14.38 2.21
C GLY A 206 -13.25 13.18 2.34
N GLY A 207 -12.22 13.16 1.49
CA GLY A 207 -11.22 12.12 1.42
C GLY A 207 -11.64 10.88 0.63
N VAL A 208 -10.65 10.10 0.20
CA VAL A 208 -10.84 8.92 -0.67
C VAL A 208 -10.45 7.62 0.00
N ALA A 209 -9.43 7.63 0.87
CA ALA A 209 -8.93 6.45 1.56
C ALA A 209 -8.30 6.83 2.91
N ALA A 210 -8.34 5.92 3.88
CA ALA A 210 -7.82 6.16 5.22
C ALA A 210 -6.29 6.41 5.26
N ASN A 211 -5.56 5.85 4.30
CA ASN A 211 -4.10 5.94 4.18
C ASN A 211 -3.61 7.02 3.20
N VAL A 212 -4.47 7.97 2.85
CA VAL A 212 -4.14 9.13 2.01
C VAL A 212 -4.52 10.40 2.74
N VAL A 213 -3.63 11.39 2.81
CA VAL A 213 -3.92 12.71 3.34
C VAL A 213 -5.09 13.32 2.57
N MET A 214 -6.11 13.75 3.29
CA MET A 214 -7.34 14.28 2.70
C MET A 214 -7.06 15.54 1.89
N ALA A 215 -7.13 15.43 0.56
CA ALA A 215 -6.86 16.54 -0.37
C ALA A 215 -8.06 17.46 -0.56
N GLU A 216 -9.28 16.98 -0.33
CA GLU A 216 -10.49 17.77 -0.51
C GLU A 216 -11.55 17.39 0.52
N VAL A 217 -12.24 18.41 1.03
CA VAL A 217 -13.42 18.25 1.89
C VAL A 217 -14.45 19.32 1.58
N THR A 218 -15.71 18.90 1.53
CA THR A 218 -16.86 19.79 1.32
C THR A 218 -17.71 19.86 2.57
N ALA A 219 -18.08 21.07 2.95
CA ALA A 219 -19.07 21.34 4.00
C ALA A 219 -20.19 22.24 3.48
N VAL A 220 -21.43 21.93 3.82
CA VAL A 220 -22.58 22.78 3.52
C VAL A 220 -23.06 23.42 4.82
N VAL A 221 -23.05 24.74 4.85
CA VAL A 221 -23.47 25.56 6.00
C VAL A 221 -24.79 26.25 5.65
N GLU A 222 -25.84 25.94 6.40
CA GLU A 222 -27.13 26.63 6.30
C GLU A 222 -27.25 27.74 7.37
N ASP A 223 -27.73 28.87 6.96
CA ASP A 223 -28.17 29.98 7.83
C ASP A 223 -29.25 30.81 7.07
N SER A 224 -30.40 30.99 7.68
CA SER A 224 -31.50 31.73 7.07
C SER A 224 -31.18 33.22 6.89
N ARG A 225 -30.22 33.75 7.62
CA ARG A 225 -29.81 35.15 7.61
C ARG A 225 -28.80 35.40 6.47
N SER A 226 -29.20 36.22 5.48
CA SER A 226 -28.32 36.58 4.37
C SER A 226 -27.01 37.25 4.80
N GLU A 227 -27.05 38.09 5.84
CA GLU A 227 -25.86 38.74 6.41
C GLU A 227 -24.85 37.74 6.98
N CYS A 228 -25.34 36.66 7.59
CA CYS A 228 -24.46 35.60 8.10
C CYS A 228 -23.78 34.86 6.95
N ARG A 229 -24.52 34.51 5.89
CA ARG A 229 -23.94 33.85 4.71
C ARG A 229 -22.89 34.73 4.02
N GLN A 230 -23.20 36.03 3.85
CA GLN A 230 -22.23 37.01 3.31
C GLN A 230 -20.96 37.11 4.17
N ARG A 231 -21.11 37.05 5.48
CA ARG A 231 -19.92 37.01 6.39
C ARG A 231 -19.10 35.73 6.24
N ILE A 232 -19.75 34.57 6.04
CA ILE A 232 -19.05 33.30 5.79
C ILE A 232 -18.26 33.38 4.49
N THR A 233 -18.88 33.86 3.38
CA THR A 233 -18.20 34.00 2.08
C THR A 233 -17.06 35.02 2.13
N ALA A 234 -17.24 36.14 2.81
CA ALA A 234 -16.21 37.15 2.99
C ALA A 234 -15.04 36.60 3.85
N ALA A 235 -15.37 35.87 4.93
CA ALA A 235 -14.36 35.21 5.76
C ALA A 235 -13.58 34.14 4.97
N ALA A 236 -14.27 33.35 4.14
CA ALA A 236 -13.65 32.36 3.28
C ALA A 236 -12.67 32.99 2.27
N SER A 237 -13.07 34.10 1.66
CA SER A 237 -12.21 34.84 0.72
C SER A 237 -10.99 35.50 1.41
N ALA A 238 -11.10 35.80 2.69
CA ALA A 238 -10.02 36.40 3.48
C ALA A 238 -9.15 35.37 4.21
N TRP A 239 -9.58 34.10 4.27
CA TRP A 239 -8.86 33.06 4.99
C TRP A 239 -7.49 32.78 4.34
N LYS A 240 -6.49 32.61 5.20
CA LYS A 240 -5.13 32.27 4.78
C LYS A 240 -4.67 31.07 5.59
N GLY A 241 -4.60 29.93 4.94
CA GLY A 241 -4.06 28.70 5.51
C GLY A 241 -2.63 28.40 5.05
N PRO A 242 -2.19 27.16 5.22
CA PRO A 242 -0.93 26.67 4.70
C PRO A 242 -0.80 26.96 3.20
N GLU A 243 0.42 27.25 2.75
CA GLU A 243 0.73 27.47 1.33
C GLU A 243 0.29 26.26 0.49
N GLY A 244 -0.46 26.50 -0.59
CA GLY A 244 -1.04 25.44 -1.43
C GLY A 244 -2.45 25.01 -1.01
N SER A 245 -3.00 25.50 0.11
CA SER A 245 -4.41 25.28 0.46
C SER A 245 -5.32 26.35 -0.17
N VAL A 246 -6.53 25.94 -0.57
CA VAL A 246 -7.52 26.84 -1.20
C VAL A 246 -8.89 26.58 -0.59
N LEU A 247 -9.55 27.64 -0.11
CA LEU A 247 -10.94 27.62 0.30
C LEU A 247 -11.82 28.40 -0.70
N SER A 248 -12.83 27.74 -1.24
CA SER A 248 -13.89 28.37 -2.01
C SER A 248 -15.21 28.31 -1.26
N ALA A 249 -16.03 29.33 -1.44
CA ALA A 249 -17.36 29.44 -0.84
C ALA A 249 -18.37 29.92 -1.89
N ASP A 250 -19.46 29.19 -2.05
CA ASP A 250 -20.56 29.51 -2.94
C ASP A 250 -21.88 29.68 -2.16
N ASP A 251 -22.53 30.82 -2.24
CA ASP A 251 -23.81 31.13 -1.59
C ASP A 251 -24.96 31.04 -2.62
N ASP A 252 -25.78 30.02 -2.51
CA ASP A 252 -26.96 29.82 -3.38
C ASP A 252 -28.22 30.60 -2.92
N GLY A 253 -28.11 31.47 -1.93
CA GLY A 253 -29.18 32.24 -1.33
C GLY A 253 -29.89 31.56 -0.15
N SER A 254 -29.61 30.28 0.11
CA SER A 254 -30.13 29.49 1.24
C SER A 254 -29.05 28.90 2.12
N ARG A 255 -27.91 28.54 1.53
CA ARG A 255 -26.77 27.89 2.16
C ARG A 255 -25.47 28.28 1.49
N VAL A 256 -24.37 28.10 2.22
CA VAL A 256 -23.03 28.31 1.71
C VAL A 256 -22.33 26.91 1.58
N THR A 257 -21.93 26.58 0.38
CA THR A 257 -21.09 25.42 0.11
C THR A 257 -19.63 25.83 0.20
N LEU A 258 -18.92 25.23 1.14
CA LEU A 258 -17.48 25.42 1.37
C LEU A 258 -16.74 24.22 0.79
N VAL A 259 -15.79 24.46 -0.13
CA VAL A 259 -14.87 23.42 -0.64
C VAL A 259 -13.46 23.81 -0.24
N MET A 260 -12.87 23.04 0.63
CA MET A 260 -11.48 23.18 1.06
C MET A 260 -10.61 22.19 0.30
N LYS A 261 -9.57 22.69 -0.36
CA LYS A 261 -8.55 21.89 -1.04
C LYS A 261 -7.22 22.02 -0.31
N GLY A 262 -6.56 20.91 -0.16
CA GLY A 262 -5.20 20.75 0.34
C GLY A 262 -4.32 20.04 -0.68
N HIS A 263 -3.40 19.21 -0.21
CA HIS A 263 -2.50 18.43 -1.06
C HIS A 263 -2.45 16.98 -0.58
N PRO A 264 -2.64 15.98 -1.46
CA PRO A 264 -2.57 14.59 -1.06
C PRO A 264 -1.13 14.17 -0.75
N ALA A 265 -0.98 13.21 0.14
CA ALA A 265 0.26 12.49 0.37
C ALA A 265 -0.07 11.09 0.92
N HIS A 266 0.86 10.17 0.81
CA HIS A 266 0.68 8.84 1.40
C HIS A 266 0.67 8.92 2.93
N GLY A 267 -0.15 8.11 3.60
CA GLY A 267 -0.29 8.11 5.06
C GLY A 267 0.97 7.75 5.85
N SER A 268 2.02 7.27 5.19
CA SER A 268 3.34 7.07 5.79
C SER A 268 4.24 8.32 5.80
N THR A 269 3.90 9.31 5.00
CA THR A 269 4.61 10.60 4.88
C THR A 269 3.61 11.75 4.87
N PRO A 270 2.73 11.84 5.90
CA PRO A 270 1.63 12.82 5.90
C PRO A 270 2.13 14.27 5.97
N GLU A 271 3.34 14.50 6.42
CA GLU A 271 4.01 15.81 6.46
C GLU A 271 4.29 16.39 5.06
N LYS A 272 4.24 15.57 4.02
CA LYS A 272 4.37 16.01 2.62
C LYS A 272 3.05 16.51 2.03
N GLY A 273 1.94 16.29 2.73
CA GLY A 273 0.60 16.70 2.32
C GLY A 273 0.06 17.89 3.11
N ILE A 274 -1.09 18.37 2.68
CA ILE A 274 -1.89 19.40 3.37
C ILE A 274 -3.28 18.83 3.59
N ASN A 275 -3.63 18.55 4.85
CA ASN A 275 -4.93 17.95 5.18
C ASN A 275 -6.05 18.99 5.07
N ALA A 276 -6.95 18.81 4.12
CA ALA A 276 -8.08 19.71 3.87
C ALA A 276 -9.03 19.81 5.08
N LEU A 277 -9.25 18.72 5.85
CA LEU A 277 -10.09 18.79 7.04
C LEU A 277 -9.44 19.63 8.15
N ALA A 278 -8.12 19.59 8.30
CA ALA A 278 -7.41 20.43 9.25
C ALA A 278 -7.57 21.91 8.88
N CYS A 279 -7.41 22.26 7.60
CA CYS A 279 -7.63 23.60 7.08
C CYS A 279 -9.09 24.05 7.27
N LEU A 280 -10.06 23.17 6.97
CA LEU A 280 -11.47 23.48 7.17
C LEU A 280 -11.80 23.68 8.66
N ALA A 281 -11.27 22.85 9.54
CA ALA A 281 -11.49 22.97 10.98
C ALA A 281 -10.91 24.28 11.55
N ASP A 282 -9.75 24.70 11.08
CA ASP A 282 -9.17 26.02 11.40
C ASP A 282 -10.10 27.17 10.97
N PHE A 283 -10.60 27.13 9.74
CA PHE A 283 -11.58 28.10 9.24
C PHE A 283 -12.89 28.09 10.08
N MET A 284 -13.45 26.91 10.34
CA MET A 284 -14.72 26.74 11.05
C MET A 284 -14.65 27.21 12.51
N ALA A 285 -13.47 27.15 13.14
CA ALA A 285 -13.24 27.71 14.48
C ALA A 285 -13.54 29.23 14.53
N GLY A 286 -13.25 29.94 13.44
CA GLY A 286 -13.57 31.38 13.30
C GLY A 286 -15.07 31.68 13.20
N LEU A 287 -15.89 30.73 12.75
CA LEU A 287 -17.34 30.89 12.57
C LEU A 287 -18.11 30.74 13.89
N LYS A 288 -17.48 30.22 14.96
CA LYS A 288 -18.08 30.05 16.31
C LYS A 288 -19.38 29.23 16.29
N LEU A 289 -19.38 28.10 15.56
CA LEU A 289 -20.46 27.13 15.61
C LEU A 289 -20.76 26.71 17.05
N LYS A 290 -22.04 26.46 17.35
CA LYS A 290 -22.49 26.06 18.69
C LYS A 290 -22.76 24.55 18.76
N GLY A 291 -22.82 24.03 20.00
CA GLY A 291 -23.17 22.62 20.29
C GLY A 291 -22.19 21.62 19.68
N GLU A 292 -22.69 20.43 19.38
CA GLU A 292 -21.92 19.29 18.95
C GLU A 292 -21.04 19.55 17.70
N GLN A 293 -21.53 20.40 16.79
CA GLN A 293 -20.76 20.77 15.60
C GLN A 293 -19.56 21.64 15.91
N GLY A 294 -19.69 22.62 16.79
CA GLY A 294 -18.56 23.42 17.27
C GLY A 294 -17.57 22.58 18.10
N GLU A 295 -18.10 21.67 18.92
CA GLU A 295 -17.28 20.73 19.71
C GLU A 295 -16.48 19.77 18.81
N PHE A 296 -17.08 19.29 17.71
CA PHE A 296 -16.35 18.45 16.76
C PHE A 296 -15.13 19.17 16.19
N PHE A 297 -15.31 20.35 15.57
CA PHE A 297 -14.19 21.07 14.96
C PHE A 297 -13.11 21.43 16.00
N SER A 298 -13.51 21.86 17.18
CA SER A 298 -12.59 22.15 18.29
C SER A 298 -11.82 20.90 18.76
N THR A 299 -12.53 19.77 18.93
CA THR A 299 -11.91 18.51 19.37
C THR A 299 -10.99 17.95 18.29
N PHE A 300 -11.40 17.98 17.03
CA PHE A 300 -10.59 17.57 15.89
C PHE A 300 -9.29 18.40 15.80
N SER A 301 -9.40 19.75 15.83
CA SER A 301 -8.23 20.63 15.76
C SER A 301 -7.23 20.38 16.91
N ARG A 302 -7.73 20.07 18.08
CA ARG A 302 -6.90 19.81 19.28
C ARG A 302 -6.23 18.43 19.25
N LEU A 303 -6.88 17.40 18.69
CA LEU A 303 -6.39 16.03 18.74
C LEU A 303 -5.60 15.62 17.50
N ALA A 304 -5.96 16.13 16.34
CA ALA A 304 -5.35 15.82 15.08
C ALA A 304 -4.87 17.08 14.35
N GLY A 305 -5.80 17.98 13.98
CA GLY A 305 -5.45 19.25 13.36
C GLY A 305 -4.40 19.09 12.27
N PHE A 306 -3.33 19.85 12.36
CA PHE A 306 -2.16 19.79 11.48
C PHE A 306 -1.07 18.81 11.96
N GLU A 307 -1.27 18.12 13.09
CA GLU A 307 -0.27 17.18 13.59
C GLU A 307 -0.21 15.90 12.74
N THR A 308 0.99 15.44 12.51
CA THR A 308 1.28 14.23 11.73
C THR A 308 2.05 13.17 12.51
N ASP A 309 2.38 13.45 13.78
CA ASP A 309 3.18 12.56 14.66
C ASP A 309 2.37 11.91 15.80
N GLY A 310 1.07 12.23 15.91
CA GLY A 310 0.18 11.70 16.94
C GLY A 310 0.47 12.16 18.36
N LYS A 311 1.16 13.29 18.55
CA LYS A 311 1.50 13.83 19.87
C LYS A 311 0.26 14.12 20.71
N SER A 312 -0.70 14.86 20.17
CA SER A 312 -1.96 15.18 20.87
C SER A 312 -2.88 13.97 21.02
N LEU A 313 -2.70 12.93 20.23
CA LEU A 313 -3.34 11.63 20.40
C LEU A 313 -2.69 10.79 21.49
N GLY A 314 -1.51 11.20 21.99
CA GLY A 314 -0.78 10.53 23.09
C GLY A 314 0.01 9.30 22.64
N VAL A 315 0.37 9.22 21.36
CA VAL A 315 1.05 8.05 20.73
C VAL A 315 2.37 8.40 20.04
N ALA A 316 2.85 9.64 20.14
CA ALA A 316 4.12 10.04 19.56
C ALA A 316 5.27 9.16 20.08
N MET A 317 5.99 8.52 19.18
CA MET A 317 7.15 7.68 19.47
C MET A 317 8.05 7.58 18.25
N ALA A 318 9.28 7.13 18.44
CA ALA A 318 10.23 6.89 17.35
C ALA A 318 11.20 5.77 17.72
N ASP A 319 11.80 5.14 16.72
CA ASP A 319 12.95 4.26 16.88
C ASP A 319 14.07 4.62 15.89
N GLU A 320 15.25 4.05 16.08
CA GLU A 320 16.41 4.29 15.22
C GLU A 320 16.29 3.57 13.87
N VAL A 321 15.49 2.49 13.79
CA VAL A 321 15.36 1.65 12.61
C VAL A 321 14.40 2.26 11.61
N SER A 322 13.20 2.67 12.06
CA SER A 322 12.09 3.08 11.19
C SER A 322 11.63 4.53 11.40
N GLY A 323 12.27 5.25 12.32
CA GLY A 323 11.97 6.66 12.58
C GLY A 323 10.65 6.89 13.35
N PRO A 324 10.04 8.09 13.25
CA PRO A 324 8.90 8.48 14.04
C PRO A 324 7.59 7.80 13.62
N LEU A 325 6.64 7.66 14.56
CA LEU A 325 5.25 7.36 14.26
C LEU A 325 4.67 8.46 13.36
N THR A 326 3.85 8.06 12.39
CA THR A 326 3.06 8.99 11.59
C THR A 326 1.57 8.77 11.81
N ALA A 327 0.79 9.85 11.79
CA ALA A 327 -0.67 9.85 11.93
C ALA A 327 -1.30 10.66 10.80
N CYS A 328 -2.25 10.05 10.09
CA CYS A 328 -2.93 10.64 8.95
C CYS A 328 -4.44 10.55 9.14
N VAL A 329 -5.16 11.64 8.88
CA VAL A 329 -6.62 11.62 8.76
C VAL A 329 -6.99 11.60 7.28
N GLY A 330 -7.63 10.50 6.85
CA GLY A 330 -7.85 10.23 5.43
C GLY A 330 -9.28 10.47 4.94
N VAL A 331 -10.28 10.19 5.75
CA VAL A 331 -11.71 10.26 5.37
C VAL A 331 -12.51 10.91 6.48
N VAL A 332 -13.50 11.73 6.11
CA VAL A 332 -14.51 12.28 7.02
C VAL A 332 -15.90 12.16 6.39
N LYS A 333 -16.92 11.84 7.19
CA LYS A 333 -18.32 11.82 6.76
C LYS A 333 -19.24 12.16 7.91
N ALA A 334 -20.16 13.11 7.69
CA ALA A 334 -21.27 13.37 8.60
C ALA A 334 -22.54 12.70 8.10
N GLU A 335 -23.15 11.90 8.92
CA GLU A 335 -24.39 11.16 8.62
C GLU A 335 -25.19 10.89 9.89
N LYS A 336 -26.52 11.01 9.80
CA LYS A 336 -27.45 10.66 10.89
C LYS A 336 -27.14 11.29 12.26
N GLY A 337 -26.73 12.57 12.25
CA GLY A 337 -26.42 13.29 13.49
C GLY A 337 -25.08 12.90 14.14
N ARG A 338 -24.24 12.22 13.42
CA ARG A 338 -22.84 11.88 13.82
C ARG A 338 -21.88 12.27 12.72
N VAL A 339 -20.65 12.52 13.10
CA VAL A 339 -19.53 12.66 12.16
C VAL A 339 -18.50 11.59 12.48
N SER A 340 -18.07 10.86 11.47
CA SER A 340 -16.99 9.88 11.57
C SER A 340 -15.76 10.35 10.79
N PHE A 341 -14.57 9.99 11.28
CA PHE A 341 -13.32 10.19 10.55
C PHE A 341 -12.34 9.05 10.81
N THR A 342 -11.42 8.85 9.87
CA THR A 342 -10.39 7.82 9.98
C THR A 342 -9.08 8.41 10.48
N VAL A 343 -8.37 7.65 11.33
CA VAL A 343 -7.00 7.95 11.77
C VAL A 343 -6.14 6.75 11.43
N ASN A 344 -5.28 6.88 10.42
CA ASN A 344 -4.30 5.86 10.03
C ASN A 344 -2.95 6.20 10.65
N MET A 345 -2.41 5.29 11.42
CA MET A 345 -1.12 5.47 12.09
C MET A 345 -0.13 4.40 11.63
N ARG A 346 1.11 4.84 11.45
CA ARG A 346 2.26 3.98 11.13
C ARG A 346 3.24 4.06 12.29
N TYR A 347 3.35 2.99 13.08
CA TYR A 347 4.16 2.99 14.29
C TYR A 347 5.49 2.24 14.10
N PRO A 348 6.55 2.64 14.85
CA PRO A 348 7.88 2.08 14.72
C PRO A 348 7.94 0.57 14.88
N VAL A 349 8.88 -0.08 14.16
CA VAL A 349 8.96 -1.55 14.08
C VAL A 349 9.38 -2.20 15.39
N THR A 350 10.05 -1.49 16.27
CA THR A 350 10.44 -1.98 17.59
C THR A 350 9.36 -1.79 18.66
N ALA A 351 8.29 -1.04 18.33
CA ALA A 351 7.19 -0.79 19.26
C ALA A 351 6.19 -1.96 19.26
N LYS A 352 5.64 -2.23 20.44
CA LYS A 352 4.51 -3.16 20.57
C LYS A 352 3.21 -2.43 20.22
N GLU A 353 2.27 -3.15 19.61
CA GLU A 353 0.96 -2.61 19.22
C GLU A 353 0.22 -1.95 20.40
N GLU A 354 0.31 -2.56 21.58
CA GLU A 354 -0.36 -2.07 22.80
C GLU A 354 0.15 -0.70 23.25
N ALA A 355 1.40 -0.35 22.90
CA ALA A 355 1.96 0.97 23.19
C ALA A 355 1.30 2.09 22.37
N VAL A 356 0.63 1.74 21.28
CA VAL A 356 -0.15 2.66 20.43
C VAL A 356 -1.64 2.57 20.79
N THR A 357 -2.20 1.37 20.79
CA THR A 357 -3.66 1.17 20.95
C THR A 357 -4.14 1.57 22.34
N GLY A 358 -3.40 1.27 23.38
CA GLY A 358 -3.79 1.62 24.75
C GLY A 358 -3.92 3.15 24.99
N PRO A 359 -2.88 3.94 24.73
CA PRO A 359 -2.96 5.40 24.90
C PRO A 359 -4.00 6.07 24.00
N ILE A 360 -4.09 5.68 22.72
CA ILE A 360 -5.03 6.34 21.80
C ILE A 360 -6.49 6.07 22.16
N GLU A 361 -6.84 4.84 22.54
CA GLU A 361 -8.21 4.51 22.95
C GLU A 361 -8.59 5.23 24.26
N LYS A 362 -7.62 5.44 25.17
CA LYS A 362 -7.82 6.27 26.35
C LYS A 362 -8.08 7.74 25.97
N THR A 363 -7.33 8.26 24.99
CA THR A 363 -7.51 9.61 24.47
C THR A 363 -8.87 9.76 23.80
N PHE A 364 -9.28 8.81 22.96
CA PHE A 364 -10.61 8.81 22.33
C PHE A 364 -11.73 8.84 23.39
N ARG A 365 -11.67 7.92 24.33
CA ARG A 365 -12.67 7.86 25.41
C ARG A 365 -12.76 9.14 26.23
N LYS A 366 -11.60 9.73 26.59
CA LYS A 366 -11.55 10.99 27.35
C LYS A 366 -12.20 12.15 26.61
N ASN A 367 -12.18 12.13 25.28
CA ASN A 367 -12.69 13.19 24.42
C ASN A 367 -14.05 12.85 23.77
N GLY A 368 -14.75 11.82 24.24
CA GLY A 368 -16.09 11.46 23.77
C GLY A 368 -16.13 10.80 22.38
N LEU A 369 -14.98 10.40 21.81
CA LEU A 369 -14.96 9.68 20.55
C LEU A 369 -15.33 8.21 20.77
N ALA A 370 -16.29 7.73 19.98
CA ALA A 370 -16.61 6.32 19.88
C ALA A 370 -15.77 5.65 18.80
N VAL A 371 -15.19 4.49 19.11
CA VAL A 371 -14.48 3.66 18.13
C VAL A 371 -15.52 2.81 17.40
N GLU A 372 -15.67 3.05 16.10
CA GLU A 372 -16.60 2.31 15.22
C GLU A 372 -15.92 1.09 14.59
N LYS A 373 -14.65 1.25 14.20
CA LYS A 373 -13.87 0.22 13.51
C LYS A 373 -12.40 0.37 13.83
N VAL A 374 -11.70 -0.75 13.93
CA VAL A 374 -10.24 -0.80 14.00
C VAL A 374 -9.71 -1.89 13.08
N SER A 375 -8.64 -1.56 12.34
CA SER A 375 -7.85 -2.55 11.58
C SER A 375 -6.40 -2.42 11.98
N LYS A 376 -5.67 -3.54 11.95
CA LYS A 376 -4.32 -3.64 12.47
C LYS A 376 -3.47 -4.51 11.56
N ALA A 377 -2.21 -4.10 11.35
CA ALA A 377 -1.19 -4.93 10.73
C ALA A 377 0.09 -4.82 11.57
N LYS A 378 0.65 -5.97 11.92
CA LYS A 378 1.89 -6.03 12.71
C LYS A 378 3.06 -5.44 11.93
N PRO A 379 4.07 -4.88 12.62
CA PRO A 379 5.30 -4.50 11.95
C PRO A 379 6.07 -5.73 11.48
N LEU A 380 6.89 -5.53 10.45
CA LEU A 380 7.94 -6.46 10.07
C LEU A 380 9.29 -5.84 10.45
N TYR A 381 10.13 -6.64 11.08
CA TYR A 381 11.53 -6.29 11.33
C TYR A 381 12.41 -7.51 11.18
N MET A 382 13.33 -7.47 10.23
CA MET A 382 14.36 -8.50 10.05
C MET A 382 15.70 -7.93 10.51
N PRO A 383 16.32 -8.51 11.53
CA PRO A 383 17.61 -8.02 12.03
C PRO A 383 18.69 -8.00 10.93
N PRO A 384 19.53 -6.94 10.87
CA PRO A 384 20.59 -6.80 9.86
C PRO A 384 21.58 -7.98 9.81
N GLU A 385 21.82 -8.60 10.96
CA GLU A 385 22.72 -9.76 11.09
C GLU A 385 22.10 -11.10 10.68
N SER A 386 20.80 -11.12 10.32
CA SER A 386 20.15 -12.35 9.88
C SER A 386 20.79 -12.91 8.60
N ARG A 387 20.77 -14.24 8.47
CA ARG A 387 21.30 -14.90 7.27
C ARG A 387 20.59 -14.47 6.00
N LEU A 388 19.29 -14.24 6.07
CA LEU A 388 18.51 -13.74 4.95
C LEU A 388 19.05 -12.39 4.47
N ILE A 389 19.18 -11.41 5.37
CA ILE A 389 19.67 -10.06 5.00
C ILE A 389 21.07 -10.13 4.41
N ARG A 390 21.98 -10.88 5.03
CA ARG A 390 23.36 -11.03 4.52
C ARG A 390 23.41 -11.67 3.13
N ALA A 391 22.55 -12.65 2.87
CA ALA A 391 22.46 -13.29 1.55
C ALA A 391 21.99 -12.29 0.47
N LEU A 392 20.96 -11.52 0.78
CA LEU A 392 20.43 -10.48 -0.13
C LEU A 392 21.47 -9.38 -0.37
N GLN A 393 22.15 -8.91 0.69
CA GLN A 393 23.21 -7.91 0.57
C GLN A 393 24.35 -8.38 -0.32
N LYS A 394 24.80 -9.63 -0.11
CA LYS A 394 25.87 -10.25 -0.91
C LYS A 394 25.51 -10.24 -2.39
N VAL A 395 24.35 -10.82 -2.74
CA VAL A 395 23.95 -10.95 -4.14
C VAL A 395 23.71 -9.59 -4.78
N TYR A 396 23.02 -8.66 -4.10
CA TYR A 396 22.77 -7.34 -4.64
C TYR A 396 24.07 -6.58 -4.94
N THR A 397 25.04 -6.62 -4.00
CA THR A 397 26.34 -5.95 -4.19
C THR A 397 27.15 -6.61 -5.31
N GLU A 398 27.17 -7.94 -5.41
CA GLU A 398 27.85 -8.67 -6.48
C GLU A 398 27.26 -8.33 -7.87
N GLU A 399 25.92 -8.19 -7.99
CA GLU A 399 25.26 -7.97 -9.26
C GLU A 399 25.23 -6.50 -9.70
N THR A 400 25.16 -5.58 -8.75
CA THR A 400 25.01 -4.14 -9.07
C THR A 400 26.30 -3.36 -8.88
N GLY A 401 27.26 -3.86 -8.13
CA GLY A 401 28.44 -3.10 -7.68
C GLY A 401 28.11 -2.01 -6.66
N GLN A 402 26.88 -1.93 -6.19
CA GLN A 402 26.41 -0.92 -5.25
C GLN A 402 26.31 -1.48 -3.83
N GLU A 403 26.40 -0.62 -2.84
CA GLU A 403 26.16 -0.99 -1.44
C GLU A 403 24.69 -1.36 -1.23
N ALA A 404 24.45 -2.53 -0.66
CA ALA A 404 23.12 -2.99 -0.28
C ALA A 404 22.71 -2.40 1.07
N THR A 405 22.25 -1.14 1.07
CA THR A 405 21.74 -0.47 2.28
C THR A 405 20.42 -1.09 2.74
N LEU A 406 20.13 -0.94 4.03
CA LEU A 406 18.89 -1.42 4.62
C LEU A 406 17.89 -0.28 4.72
N LEU A 407 16.67 -0.52 4.22
CA LEU A 407 15.60 0.46 4.17
C LEU A 407 14.49 0.09 5.15
N ALA A 408 13.85 1.11 5.70
CA ALA A 408 12.62 0.99 6.47
C ALA A 408 11.51 1.80 5.78
N ILE A 409 10.35 1.21 5.63
CA ILE A 409 9.20 1.87 5.01
C ILE A 409 7.99 1.97 5.95
N GLY A 410 7.18 2.97 5.73
CA GLY A 410 5.90 3.12 6.41
C GLY A 410 4.76 2.32 5.76
N GLY A 411 5.00 1.76 4.58
CA GLY A 411 4.07 0.90 3.86
C GLY A 411 4.02 -0.53 4.40
N GLY A 412 3.43 -1.41 3.62
CA GLY A 412 3.42 -2.84 3.89
C GLY A 412 3.28 -3.60 2.58
N THR A 413 3.97 -4.73 2.49
CA THR A 413 3.94 -5.66 1.38
C THR A 413 3.53 -7.04 1.88
N TYR A 414 3.46 -8.02 0.99
CA TYR A 414 3.28 -9.43 1.40
C TYR A 414 4.33 -9.95 2.38
N ALA A 415 5.48 -9.29 2.50
CA ALA A 415 6.49 -9.68 3.48
C ALA A 415 5.93 -9.76 4.91
N LYS A 416 4.93 -8.92 5.26
CA LYS A 416 4.25 -8.98 6.57
C LYS A 416 3.38 -10.21 6.78
N THR A 417 3.03 -10.91 5.72
CA THR A 417 2.07 -12.01 5.79
C THR A 417 2.70 -13.36 6.07
N MET A 418 4.02 -13.47 5.90
CA MET A 418 4.77 -14.71 6.07
C MET A 418 6.06 -14.50 6.86
N PRO A 419 6.47 -15.49 7.67
CA PRO A 419 7.76 -15.43 8.37
C PRO A 419 8.91 -15.54 7.37
N ASN A 420 10.08 -15.00 7.74
CA ASN A 420 11.34 -15.11 7.00
C ASN A 420 11.29 -14.54 5.58
N VAL A 421 10.44 -13.55 5.34
CA VAL A 421 10.32 -12.84 4.06
C VAL A 421 10.54 -11.35 4.29
N VAL A 422 11.24 -10.70 3.36
CA VAL A 422 11.44 -9.24 3.31
C VAL A 422 11.15 -8.74 1.91
N ALA A 423 10.89 -7.43 1.75
CA ALA A 423 10.76 -6.87 0.42
C ALA A 423 12.15 -6.58 -0.18
N PHE A 424 12.30 -6.88 -1.49
CA PHE A 424 13.57 -6.84 -2.21
C PHE A 424 13.32 -6.61 -3.70
N GLY A 425 13.45 -5.38 -4.15
CA GLY A 425 13.13 -4.96 -5.52
C GLY A 425 11.63 -4.88 -5.83
N PRO A 426 11.21 -4.68 -7.09
CA PRO A 426 12.04 -4.81 -8.29
C PRO A 426 12.65 -3.48 -8.78
N VAL A 427 12.28 -2.32 -8.21
CA VAL A 427 12.67 -1.00 -8.70
C VAL A 427 14.07 -0.62 -8.19
N PHE A 428 15.00 -0.29 -9.10
CA PHE A 428 16.33 0.16 -8.71
C PHE A 428 16.36 1.64 -8.32
N PRO A 429 17.28 2.07 -7.43
CA PRO A 429 17.44 3.47 -7.10
C PRO A 429 17.68 4.34 -8.34
N GLY A 430 16.92 5.43 -8.46
CA GLY A 430 17.01 6.36 -9.57
C GLY A 430 16.25 6.00 -10.84
N GLN A 431 15.49 4.89 -10.82
CA GLN A 431 14.53 4.57 -11.89
C GLN A 431 13.25 5.40 -11.75
N ASP A 432 12.53 5.59 -12.87
CA ASP A 432 11.18 6.12 -12.86
C ASP A 432 10.27 5.19 -12.08
N TYR A 433 9.64 5.73 -11.03
CA TYR A 433 8.70 4.99 -10.21
C TYR A 433 7.28 5.19 -10.75
N THR A 434 6.84 4.30 -11.65
CA THR A 434 5.54 4.40 -12.31
C THR A 434 4.48 3.43 -11.74
N ILE A 435 4.76 2.86 -10.57
CA ILE A 435 3.81 1.99 -9.85
C ILE A 435 2.58 2.80 -9.45
N HIS A 436 1.38 2.25 -9.73
CA HIS A 436 0.07 2.87 -9.50
C HIS A 436 -0.22 4.12 -10.36
N GLU A 437 0.69 4.52 -11.25
CA GLU A 437 0.52 5.67 -12.14
C GLU A 437 0.07 5.24 -13.55
N GLU A 438 -0.36 6.19 -14.36
CA GLU A 438 -0.53 5.98 -15.80
C GLU A 438 0.82 5.72 -16.48
N ASP A 439 0.77 5.04 -17.61
CA ASP A 439 1.97 4.69 -18.39
C ASP A 439 3.01 3.87 -17.60
N GLU A 440 2.54 2.99 -16.72
CA GLU A 440 3.38 2.00 -16.05
C GLU A 440 4.16 1.20 -17.09
N ARG A 441 5.49 1.14 -16.91
CA ARG A 441 6.40 0.55 -17.87
C ARG A 441 7.65 0.01 -17.21
N TRP A 442 8.28 -0.96 -17.86
CA TRP A 442 9.51 -1.56 -17.37
C TRP A 442 10.48 -1.87 -18.50
N SER A 443 11.74 -1.47 -18.36
CA SER A 443 12.75 -1.74 -19.38
C SER A 443 13.10 -3.23 -19.45
N VAL A 444 13.30 -3.76 -20.65
CA VAL A 444 13.76 -5.14 -20.84
C VAL A 444 15.13 -5.38 -20.19
N GLU A 445 15.96 -4.34 -20.13
CA GLU A 445 17.26 -4.39 -19.42
C GLU A 445 17.06 -4.65 -17.92
N ASP A 446 16.14 -3.90 -17.27
CA ASP A 446 15.88 -4.05 -15.84
C ASP A 446 15.11 -5.34 -15.52
N ILE A 447 14.23 -5.79 -16.42
CA ILE A 447 13.60 -7.11 -16.34
C ILE A 447 14.68 -8.20 -16.26
N MET A 448 15.68 -8.16 -17.14
CA MET A 448 16.77 -9.14 -17.13
C MET A 448 17.68 -9.01 -15.92
N LYS A 449 18.02 -7.78 -15.47
CA LYS A 449 18.77 -7.56 -14.23
C LYS A 449 18.05 -8.15 -13.01
N ASN A 450 16.73 -7.94 -12.90
CA ASN A 450 15.91 -8.52 -11.87
C ASN A 450 15.91 -10.06 -11.94
N ALA A 451 15.80 -10.62 -13.13
CA ALA A 451 15.85 -12.07 -13.33
C ALA A 451 17.18 -12.67 -12.85
N HIS A 452 18.30 -12.04 -13.16
CA HIS A 452 19.62 -12.46 -12.69
C HIS A 452 19.74 -12.38 -11.17
N ILE A 453 19.35 -11.26 -10.57
CA ILE A 453 19.37 -11.06 -9.11
C ILE A 453 18.49 -12.11 -8.43
N MET A 454 17.24 -12.28 -8.88
CA MET A 454 16.32 -13.26 -8.27
C MET A 454 16.84 -14.69 -8.37
N ALA A 455 17.38 -15.09 -9.51
CA ALA A 455 17.94 -16.43 -9.68
C ALA A 455 19.13 -16.68 -8.72
N LYS A 456 20.06 -15.72 -8.61
CA LYS A 456 21.21 -15.83 -7.70
C LYS A 456 20.79 -15.82 -6.22
N VAL A 457 19.81 -14.98 -5.86
CA VAL A 457 19.23 -14.96 -4.51
C VAL A 457 18.59 -16.31 -4.17
N LEU A 458 17.80 -16.88 -5.07
CA LEU A 458 17.19 -18.20 -4.84
C LEU A 458 18.24 -19.30 -4.62
N VAL A 459 19.33 -19.29 -5.39
CA VAL A 459 20.44 -20.22 -5.18
C VAL A 459 21.10 -20.01 -3.82
N GLU A 460 21.44 -18.75 -3.48
CA GLU A 460 22.08 -18.43 -2.20
C GLU A 460 21.19 -18.83 -1.01
N LEU A 461 19.91 -18.50 -1.04
CA LEU A 461 18.96 -18.83 0.03
C LEU A 461 18.71 -20.34 0.15
N ALA A 462 18.70 -21.06 -0.96
CA ALA A 462 18.49 -22.50 -0.95
C ALA A 462 19.69 -23.27 -0.39
N GLU A 463 20.89 -22.68 -0.37
CA GLU A 463 22.12 -23.28 0.13
C GLU A 463 22.46 -22.90 1.59
N ILE A 464 21.78 -21.91 2.19
CA ILE A 464 22.00 -21.53 3.59
C ILE A 464 21.77 -22.73 4.52
N LYS A 465 22.79 -23.09 5.30
CA LYS A 465 22.66 -24.10 6.38
C LYS A 465 21.84 -23.54 7.54
N LYS A 466 21.10 -24.40 8.24
CA LYS A 466 20.42 -24.03 9.49
C LYS A 466 21.36 -23.45 10.52
#